data_4e1e24441b9427a00e36d55970c38c04
#
_entry.id   4e1e24441b9427a00e36d55970c38c04
#
_cell.length_a   1.000
_cell.length_b   1.000
_cell.length_c   1.000
_cell.angle_alpha   90.00
_cell.angle_beta   90.00
_cell.angle_gamma   90.00
#
_symmetry.space_group_name_H-M   'P 1'
#
loop_
_entity.id
_entity.type
_entity.pdbx_description
1 polymer ?
#
loop_
_entity_poly.entity_id
_entity_poly.type
_entity_poly.pdbx_seq_one_letter_code
_entity_poly.pdbx_strand_id
1 'polypeptide(L)'
;MVSAVRGLGERLVSGTSIGEEWIVRGGAAMVTHPSIDGDVLDRAQAAAVAELAGRAARHLGAPQDIEWAIDQDGHLYLLQARPITALPAPVTWQAPGPGYWMRNLRLGEWLPEAMTPLFADWLLDRIEAGYLDGQRATLGAVVPFPYATVNGWYYNALPTPTPGLLARLIVESRGRAPWLLFNALGRVSTNPVGASRALLADLEERWRSDVLPAYRRLVDAGQRQVDTADPTRLRNIVDHVSRMAGEYLWSLAIVGGSAWKMESRLTVISRTHGLIPGTIDNTQVLLTGLPGTQATVPAHAVQSLDWYHSTAGELGTSHSHTSYDANLTRAATRVAAEQAISTSLRDMPRQRVTFGRLLRTVQRYTTVREEQARDLTLGWPLLRRCAHRLGDHLTTRGVIDQRTQLFFLTLEELTSALDGDPTPRAEAADSRRAAWEKQRRLVAPLTLGQPPRFIGDPIARAVNAARTHTPPEAAIIGQPASAGRATGPVRIITGPEDLAHFTTGDVLVARSTAPAWTPLFARAAAVVTDGGTLAAHASLVAREYGIPAVVGTGDATARLHDGQLVTVDGGAGTVEWA
;
A
#
# COMPACT_ATOMS: atom_id res chain seq x y z
N MET A 1 23.07 9.46 -14.63
CA MET A 1 22.60 10.84 -14.86
C MET A 1 23.60 11.53 -15.76
N VAL A 2 23.13 12.31 -16.72
CA VAL A 2 23.98 13.12 -17.62
C VAL A 2 23.47 14.57 -17.49
N SER A 3 24.38 15.51 -17.22
CA SER A 3 24.05 16.93 -17.13
C SER A 3 24.83 17.69 -18.22
N ALA A 4 24.15 18.55 -18.95
CA ALA A 4 24.71 19.23 -20.13
C ALA A 4 24.38 20.73 -20.14
N VAL A 5 25.33 21.52 -20.63
CA VAL A 5 25.15 22.95 -20.96
C VAL A 5 25.82 23.27 -22.29
N ARG A 6 25.35 24.29 -22.99
CA ARG A 6 26.05 24.80 -24.18
C ARG A 6 27.22 25.69 -23.77
N GLY A 7 28.37 25.46 -24.39
CA GLY A 7 29.62 26.19 -24.14
C GLY A 7 30.49 25.55 -23.06
N LEU A 8 31.21 26.37 -22.29
CA LEU A 8 32.13 25.87 -21.27
C LEU A 8 31.42 25.30 -20.04
N GLY A 9 31.80 24.09 -19.62
CA GLY A 9 31.23 23.38 -18.49
C GLY A 9 31.44 24.05 -17.12
N GLU A 10 32.32 25.05 -17.03
CA GLU A 10 32.63 25.79 -15.81
C GLU A 10 31.38 26.42 -15.16
N ARG A 11 30.39 26.81 -15.97
CA ARG A 11 29.11 27.39 -15.52
C ARG A 11 28.22 26.33 -14.82
N LEU A 12 28.33 25.09 -15.24
CA LEU A 12 27.62 23.95 -14.63
C LEU A 12 28.27 23.57 -13.28
N VAL A 13 29.59 23.44 -13.26
CA VAL A 13 30.36 23.04 -12.08
C VAL A 13 30.30 24.11 -10.98
N SER A 14 30.27 25.42 -11.35
CA SER A 14 30.13 26.53 -10.40
C SER A 14 28.69 26.72 -9.87
N GLY A 15 27.71 26.00 -10.42
CA GLY A 15 26.30 26.14 -10.03
C GLY A 15 25.64 27.43 -10.53
N THR A 16 26.30 28.18 -11.45
CA THR A 16 25.78 29.43 -12.00
C THR A 16 24.79 29.22 -13.15
N SER A 17 24.65 28.00 -13.66
CA SER A 17 23.67 27.63 -14.68
C SER A 17 23.04 26.28 -14.32
N ILE A 18 21.72 26.18 -14.45
CA ILE A 18 20.99 24.93 -14.36
C ILE A 18 21.09 24.26 -15.74
N GLY A 19 21.83 23.16 -15.83
CA GLY A 19 21.99 22.42 -17.07
C GLY A 19 20.76 21.57 -17.39
N GLU A 20 20.71 21.08 -18.63
CA GLU A 20 19.78 20.03 -19.03
C GLU A 20 20.21 18.72 -18.38
N GLU A 21 19.26 18.01 -17.74
CA GLU A 21 19.54 16.74 -17.06
C GLU A 21 18.82 15.57 -17.73
N TRP A 22 19.58 14.47 -17.88
CA TRP A 22 19.09 13.22 -18.45
C TRP A 22 19.34 12.05 -17.52
N ILE A 23 18.38 11.12 -17.47
CA ILE A 23 18.58 9.78 -16.90
C ILE A 23 18.67 8.78 -18.05
N VAL A 24 19.73 7.97 -18.05
CA VAL A 24 19.93 6.88 -19.02
C VAL A 24 19.91 5.56 -18.27
N ARG A 25 18.97 4.69 -18.63
CA ARG A 25 18.84 3.33 -18.05
C ARG A 25 18.60 2.31 -19.16
N GLY A 26 19.39 1.23 -19.18
CA GLY A 26 19.22 0.15 -20.18
C GLY A 26 19.28 0.61 -21.64
N GLY A 27 20.02 1.68 -21.93
CA GLY A 27 20.10 2.28 -23.27
C GLY A 27 19.01 3.32 -23.61
N ALA A 28 17.97 3.42 -22.80
CA ALA A 28 16.95 4.46 -22.95
C ALA A 28 17.37 5.75 -22.24
N ALA A 29 17.37 6.88 -22.97
CA ALA A 29 17.68 8.19 -22.44
C ALA A 29 16.39 9.04 -22.32
N MET A 30 16.19 9.70 -21.16
CA MET A 30 15.04 10.54 -20.87
C MET A 30 15.51 11.84 -20.20
N VAL A 31 15.02 12.98 -20.71
CA VAL A 31 15.26 14.28 -20.08
C VAL A 31 14.45 14.39 -18.80
N THR A 32 15.09 14.81 -17.70
CA THR A 32 14.42 15.04 -16.41
C THR A 32 14.27 16.52 -16.10
N HIS A 33 15.23 17.33 -16.55
CA HIS A 33 15.14 18.79 -16.46
C HIS A 33 15.56 19.38 -17.81
N PRO A 34 14.62 19.96 -18.58
CA PRO A 34 14.95 20.62 -19.84
C PRO A 34 15.71 21.94 -19.54
N SER A 35 16.63 22.28 -20.42
CA SER A 35 17.32 23.56 -20.34
C SER A 35 16.40 24.74 -20.72
N ILE A 36 16.56 25.87 -20.05
CA ILE A 36 15.85 27.12 -20.37
C ILE A 36 16.29 27.67 -21.74
N ASP A 37 17.51 27.34 -22.18
CA ASP A 37 18.13 27.83 -23.43
C ASP A 37 17.85 26.93 -24.65
N GLY A 38 16.86 26.00 -24.54
CA GLY A 38 16.52 24.99 -25.56
C GLY A 38 17.31 23.69 -25.41
N ASP A 39 16.98 22.69 -26.25
CA ASP A 39 17.58 21.35 -26.19
C ASP A 39 19.10 21.42 -26.35
N VAL A 40 19.84 20.93 -25.38
CA VAL A 40 21.31 20.88 -25.37
C VAL A 40 21.80 19.59 -26.00
N LEU A 41 21.16 18.44 -25.67
CA LEU A 41 21.45 17.13 -26.22
C LEU A 41 20.20 16.50 -26.87
N ASP A 42 20.43 15.65 -27.84
CA ASP A 42 19.43 14.69 -28.25
C ASP A 42 19.54 13.34 -27.47
N ARG A 43 18.56 12.45 -27.64
CA ARG A 43 18.54 11.15 -26.95
C ARG A 43 19.74 10.26 -27.31
N ALA A 44 20.21 10.32 -28.56
CA ALA A 44 21.33 9.51 -28.99
C ALA A 44 22.64 10.03 -28.37
N GLN A 45 22.81 11.33 -28.30
CA GLN A 45 23.94 11.98 -27.64
C GLN A 45 23.97 11.67 -26.13
N ALA A 46 22.84 11.79 -25.43
CA ALA A 46 22.75 11.43 -24.01
C ALA A 46 23.08 9.94 -23.77
N ALA A 47 22.62 9.04 -24.64
CA ALA A 47 22.97 7.62 -24.58
C ALA A 47 24.44 7.37 -24.84
N ALA A 48 25.05 8.07 -25.81
CA ALA A 48 26.49 7.96 -26.13
C ALA A 48 27.38 8.42 -24.96
N VAL A 49 27.01 9.50 -24.28
CA VAL A 49 27.70 9.95 -23.05
C VAL A 49 27.63 8.88 -21.95
N ALA A 50 26.45 8.30 -21.72
CA ALA A 50 26.30 7.23 -20.73
C ALA A 50 27.12 5.97 -21.10
N GLU A 51 27.21 5.62 -22.38
CA GLU A 51 28.06 4.54 -22.87
C GLU A 51 29.54 4.85 -22.65
N LEU A 52 29.97 6.09 -22.90
CA LEU A 52 31.34 6.53 -22.63
C LEU A 52 31.68 6.39 -21.14
N ALA A 53 30.77 6.82 -20.24
CA ALA A 53 30.92 6.62 -18.79
C ALA A 53 31.06 5.14 -18.43
N GLY A 54 30.22 4.27 -19.03
CA GLY A 54 30.29 2.82 -18.85
C GLY A 54 31.60 2.21 -19.34
N ARG A 55 32.15 2.67 -20.46
CA ARG A 55 33.47 2.25 -20.96
C ARG A 55 34.59 2.68 -20.02
N ALA A 56 34.56 3.95 -19.55
CA ALA A 56 35.54 4.45 -18.59
C ALA A 56 35.50 3.64 -17.27
N ALA A 57 34.30 3.33 -16.75
CA ALA A 57 34.14 2.53 -15.54
C ALA A 57 34.69 1.10 -15.70
N ARG A 58 34.45 0.43 -16.84
CA ARG A 58 35.03 -0.89 -17.14
C ARG A 58 36.55 -0.86 -17.27
N HIS A 59 37.09 0.18 -17.89
CA HIS A 59 38.52 0.31 -18.08
C HIS A 59 39.28 0.62 -16.80
N LEU A 60 38.70 1.46 -15.96
CA LEU A 60 39.31 1.90 -14.68
C LEU A 60 38.91 1.03 -13.47
N GLY A 61 38.08 0.02 -13.67
CA GLY A 61 37.71 -0.97 -12.64
C GLY A 61 36.77 -0.48 -11.54
N ALA A 62 36.22 0.75 -11.66
CA ALA A 62 35.27 1.33 -10.72
C ALA A 62 34.34 2.30 -11.43
N PRO A 63 33.12 2.56 -10.90
CA PRO A 63 32.25 3.60 -11.41
C PRO A 63 32.94 4.96 -11.46
N GLN A 64 32.73 5.69 -12.56
CA GLN A 64 33.40 6.96 -12.82
C GLN A 64 32.39 8.10 -12.94
N ASP A 65 32.70 9.21 -12.31
CA ASP A 65 32.19 10.52 -12.67
C ASP A 65 33.04 11.07 -13.80
N ILE A 66 32.43 11.40 -14.95
CA ILE A 66 33.15 11.83 -16.12
C ILE A 66 32.79 13.26 -16.52
N GLU A 67 33.82 14.02 -16.92
CA GLU A 67 33.66 15.27 -17.62
C GLU A 67 33.87 15.02 -19.13
N TRP A 68 32.99 15.57 -19.95
CA TRP A 68 32.94 15.28 -21.37
C TRP A 68 32.59 16.54 -22.18
N ALA A 69 32.84 16.51 -23.46
CA ALA A 69 32.41 17.55 -24.40
C ALA A 69 32.02 16.94 -25.74
N ILE A 70 31.07 17.58 -26.43
CA ILE A 70 30.73 17.29 -27.82
C ILE A 70 31.11 18.56 -28.62
N ASP A 71 31.92 18.39 -29.68
CA ASP A 71 32.29 19.47 -30.55
C ASP A 71 31.20 19.82 -31.59
N GLN A 72 31.47 20.82 -32.43
CA GLN A 72 30.53 21.26 -33.47
C GLN A 72 30.30 20.20 -34.56
N ASP A 73 31.21 19.26 -34.71
CA ASP A 73 31.15 18.15 -35.68
C ASP A 73 30.45 16.92 -35.07
N GLY A 74 30.01 16.97 -33.79
CA GLY A 74 29.31 15.92 -33.08
C GLY A 74 30.23 14.88 -32.44
N HIS A 75 31.55 15.10 -32.40
CA HIS A 75 32.47 14.16 -31.77
C HIS A 75 32.43 14.28 -30.24
N LEU A 76 32.32 13.15 -29.58
CA LEU A 76 32.26 13.05 -28.11
C LEU A 76 33.67 12.77 -27.54
N TYR A 77 34.12 13.63 -26.64
CA TYR A 77 35.41 13.58 -25.97
C TYR A 77 35.24 13.31 -24.47
N LEU A 78 36.08 12.42 -23.92
CA LEU A 78 36.29 12.29 -22.49
C LEU A 78 37.36 13.28 -22.05
N LEU A 79 37.00 14.24 -21.22
CA LEU A 79 37.93 15.24 -20.71
C LEU A 79 38.58 14.83 -19.39
N GLN A 80 37.77 14.25 -18.48
CA GLN A 80 38.23 13.79 -17.20
C GLN A 80 37.39 12.58 -16.74
N ALA A 81 38.00 11.69 -15.95
CA ALA A 81 37.31 10.63 -15.23
C ALA A 81 37.84 10.58 -13.79
N ARG A 82 36.91 10.56 -12.82
CA ARG A 82 37.21 10.44 -11.39
C ARG A 82 36.43 9.26 -10.82
N PRO A 83 37.04 8.40 -9.98
CA PRO A 83 36.31 7.34 -9.34
C PRO A 83 35.24 7.92 -8.43
N ILE A 84 34.01 7.39 -8.51
CA ILE A 84 32.94 7.72 -7.58
C ILE A 84 33.23 6.96 -6.28
N THR A 85 33.82 7.66 -5.31
CA THR A 85 34.26 7.07 -4.02
C THR A 85 33.13 6.96 -2.98
N ALA A 86 32.02 7.61 -3.21
CA ALA A 86 30.88 7.70 -2.29
C ALA A 86 29.59 7.06 -2.85
N LEU A 87 29.71 5.93 -3.58
CA LEU A 87 28.53 5.16 -3.90
C LEU A 87 27.97 4.54 -2.61
N PRO A 88 26.70 4.76 -2.29
CA PRO A 88 26.08 4.05 -1.19
C PRO A 88 26.20 2.54 -1.45
N ALA A 89 26.49 1.77 -0.40
CA ALA A 89 26.54 0.32 -0.50
C ALA A 89 25.24 -0.20 -1.16
N PRO A 90 25.34 -1.16 -2.10
CA PRO A 90 24.15 -1.69 -2.76
C PRO A 90 23.21 -2.28 -1.71
N VAL A 91 21.96 -1.82 -1.73
CA VAL A 91 20.95 -2.35 -0.81
C VAL A 91 20.62 -3.78 -1.21
N THR A 92 20.82 -4.71 -0.29
CA THR A 92 20.50 -6.12 -0.51
C THR A 92 19.09 -6.42 -0.01
N TRP A 93 18.31 -7.10 -0.84
CA TRP A 93 16.97 -7.57 -0.52
C TRP A 93 17.00 -9.08 -0.37
N GLN A 94 17.31 -9.55 0.84
CA GLN A 94 17.37 -10.98 1.14
C GLN A 94 16.14 -11.41 1.93
N ALA A 95 15.63 -12.60 1.62
CA ALA A 95 14.55 -13.21 2.40
C ALA A 95 15.05 -13.44 3.84
N PRO A 96 14.27 -13.06 4.88
CA PRO A 96 14.68 -13.22 6.27
C PRO A 96 14.81 -14.66 6.73
N GLY A 97 14.31 -15.60 5.94
CA GLY A 97 14.33 -17.04 6.20
C GLY A 97 13.78 -17.82 5.01
N PRO A 98 13.69 -19.15 5.15
CA PRO A 98 13.14 -19.99 4.10
C PRO A 98 11.68 -19.63 3.83
N GLY A 99 11.25 -19.77 2.56
CA GLY A 99 9.88 -19.53 2.13
C GLY A 99 9.72 -18.37 1.16
N TYR A 100 8.49 -18.03 0.90
CA TYR A 100 8.10 -16.95 -0.01
C TYR A 100 7.51 -15.79 0.80
N TRP A 101 8.21 -14.68 0.81
CA TRP A 101 7.89 -13.50 1.59
C TRP A 101 7.25 -12.44 0.70
N MET A 102 6.18 -11.84 1.19
CA MET A 102 5.36 -10.88 0.44
C MET A 102 5.09 -9.64 1.27
N ARG A 103 5.17 -8.46 0.65
CA ARG A 103 4.81 -7.19 1.31
C ARG A 103 3.30 -7.04 1.52
N ASN A 104 2.49 -7.40 0.53
CA ASN A 104 1.05 -7.08 0.47
C ASN A 104 0.14 -8.23 0.91
N LEU A 105 0.60 -9.09 1.82
CA LEU A 105 -0.21 -10.25 2.19
C LEU A 105 -1.30 -9.91 3.22
N ARG A 106 -0.98 -9.15 4.28
CA ARG A 106 -1.90 -8.81 5.37
C ARG A 106 -1.90 -7.32 5.72
N LEU A 107 -0.77 -6.82 6.23
CA LEU A 107 -0.58 -5.45 6.67
C LEU A 107 0.04 -4.54 5.61
N GLY A 108 0.54 -5.08 4.50
CA GLY A 108 1.32 -4.31 3.54
C GLY A 108 0.55 -3.17 2.86
N GLU A 109 -0.76 -3.31 2.72
CA GLU A 109 -1.63 -2.22 2.25
C GLU A 109 -1.63 -1.03 3.23
N TRP A 110 -1.47 -1.32 4.53
CA TRP A 110 -1.48 -0.36 5.62
C TRP A 110 -0.07 0.08 6.06
N LEU A 111 0.98 -0.52 5.50
CA LEU A 111 2.39 -0.21 5.73
C LEU A 111 3.09 0.04 4.39
N PRO A 112 2.75 1.15 3.70
CA PRO A 112 3.20 1.42 2.34
C PRO A 112 4.68 1.80 2.23
N GLU A 113 5.34 2.07 3.34
CA GLU A 113 6.72 2.53 3.40
C GLU A 113 7.52 1.87 4.52
N ALA A 114 8.80 2.23 4.64
CA ALA A 114 9.64 1.77 5.75
C ALA A 114 9.09 2.28 7.09
N MET A 115 9.05 1.39 8.08
CA MET A 115 8.53 1.66 9.41
C MET A 115 9.59 2.34 10.29
N THR A 116 9.13 3.15 11.25
CA THR A 116 10.01 3.67 12.29
C THR A 116 10.45 2.54 13.23
N PRO A 117 11.66 2.64 13.82
CA PRO A 117 12.20 1.60 14.71
C PRO A 117 11.25 1.23 15.84
N LEU A 118 10.71 2.20 16.56
CA LEU A 118 9.83 1.91 17.70
C LEU A 118 8.50 1.28 17.30
N PHE A 119 7.96 1.62 16.11
CA PHE A 119 6.79 0.93 15.59
C PHE A 119 7.10 -0.53 15.29
N ALA A 120 8.21 -0.80 14.60
CA ALA A 120 8.63 -2.16 14.25
C ALA A 120 8.91 -3.03 15.48
N ASP A 121 9.56 -2.48 16.52
CA ASP A 121 9.96 -3.21 17.73
C ASP A 121 8.83 -3.38 18.74
N TRP A 122 7.82 -2.52 18.71
CA TRP A 122 6.78 -2.52 19.75
C TRP A 122 5.38 -2.75 19.21
N LEU A 123 4.82 -1.78 18.47
CA LEU A 123 3.41 -1.85 18.06
C LEU A 123 3.15 -3.01 17.12
N LEU A 124 4.05 -3.25 16.17
CA LEU A 124 3.91 -4.34 15.22
C LEU A 124 3.81 -5.69 15.93
N ASP A 125 4.66 -5.94 16.92
CA ASP A 125 4.63 -7.16 17.72
C ASP A 125 3.28 -7.33 18.46
N ARG A 126 2.73 -6.25 19.03
CA ARG A 126 1.45 -6.27 19.72
C ARG A 126 0.29 -6.51 18.76
N ILE A 127 0.31 -5.88 17.59
CA ILE A 127 -0.67 -6.08 16.53
C ILE A 127 -0.63 -7.53 16.04
N GLU A 128 0.56 -8.07 15.79
CA GLU A 128 0.72 -9.47 15.36
C GLU A 128 0.26 -10.45 16.44
N ALA A 129 0.57 -10.21 17.72
CA ALA A 129 0.09 -11.01 18.83
C ALA A 129 -1.46 -11.01 18.91
N GLY A 130 -2.07 -9.84 18.81
CA GLY A 130 -3.53 -9.70 18.77
C GLY A 130 -4.17 -10.41 17.59
N TYR A 131 -3.53 -10.36 16.42
CA TYR A 131 -3.99 -11.11 15.25
C TYR A 131 -4.02 -12.62 15.50
N LEU A 132 -3.00 -13.17 16.18
CA LEU A 132 -2.97 -14.58 16.56
C LEU A 132 -4.01 -14.93 17.65
N ASP A 133 -4.31 -14.00 18.55
CA ASP A 133 -5.41 -14.16 19.52
C ASP A 133 -6.76 -14.26 18.83
N GLY A 134 -7.02 -13.41 17.83
CA GLY A 134 -8.22 -13.48 17.00
C GLY A 134 -8.35 -14.81 16.26
N GLN A 135 -7.24 -15.36 15.74
CA GLN A 135 -7.20 -16.69 15.14
C GLN A 135 -7.58 -17.76 16.15
N ARG A 136 -6.91 -17.77 17.32
CA ARG A 136 -7.14 -18.78 18.36
C ARG A 136 -8.59 -18.77 18.83
N ALA A 137 -9.14 -17.58 19.03
CA ALA A 137 -10.54 -17.42 19.45
C ALA A 137 -11.56 -17.92 18.41
N THR A 138 -11.22 -17.86 17.13
CA THR A 138 -12.09 -18.24 16.01
C THR A 138 -11.89 -19.70 15.59
N LEU A 139 -10.63 -20.09 15.38
CA LEU A 139 -10.28 -21.39 14.81
C LEU A 139 -10.00 -22.45 15.88
N GLY A 140 -9.74 -22.03 17.12
CA GLY A 140 -9.25 -22.91 18.20
C GLY A 140 -7.78 -23.30 18.05
N ALA A 141 -7.07 -22.76 17.07
CA ALA A 141 -5.67 -23.00 16.79
C ALA A 141 -5.04 -21.78 16.09
N VAL A 142 -3.72 -21.76 16.01
CA VAL A 142 -2.96 -20.68 15.36
C VAL A 142 -2.27 -21.17 14.11
N VAL A 143 -2.55 -20.51 12.98
CA VAL A 143 -1.79 -20.66 11.74
C VAL A 143 -0.67 -19.62 11.77
N PRO A 144 0.60 -20.03 11.84
CA PRO A 144 1.70 -19.08 11.94
C PRO A 144 1.90 -18.34 10.61
N PHE A 145 1.99 -17.03 10.69
CA PHE A 145 2.40 -16.17 9.58
C PHE A 145 3.69 -15.45 10.00
N PRO A 146 4.86 -16.02 9.73
CA PRO A 146 6.11 -15.35 10.04
C PRO A 146 6.15 -13.97 9.38
N TYR A 147 6.61 -12.97 10.11
CA TYR A 147 6.83 -11.63 9.59
C TYR A 147 8.25 -11.16 9.93
N ALA A 148 8.73 -10.21 9.18
CA ALA A 148 10.04 -9.60 9.40
C ALA A 148 10.11 -8.22 8.77
N THR A 149 11.07 -7.45 9.26
CA THR A 149 11.45 -6.16 8.70
C THR A 149 12.73 -6.32 7.88
N VAL A 150 12.69 -5.97 6.59
CA VAL A 150 13.86 -5.96 5.71
C VAL A 150 14.08 -4.55 5.19
N ASN A 151 15.22 -3.95 5.51
CA ASN A 151 15.51 -2.53 5.22
C ASN A 151 14.39 -1.57 5.68
N GLY A 152 13.81 -1.82 6.85
CA GLY A 152 12.70 -1.05 7.40
C GLY A 152 11.32 -1.43 6.86
N TRP A 153 11.21 -2.29 5.83
CA TRP A 153 9.95 -2.65 5.17
C TRP A 153 9.36 -3.94 5.72
N TYR A 154 8.05 -3.97 5.93
CA TYR A 154 7.32 -5.14 6.39
C TYR A 154 7.21 -6.22 5.32
N TYR A 155 7.54 -7.45 5.69
CA TYR A 155 7.34 -8.65 4.90
C TYR A 155 6.70 -9.75 5.73
N ASN A 156 5.91 -10.58 5.09
CA ASN A 156 5.18 -11.65 5.73
C ASN A 156 5.29 -12.92 4.89
N ALA A 157 5.66 -14.03 5.52
CA ALA A 157 5.76 -15.31 4.84
C ALA A 157 4.41 -16.02 4.79
N LEU A 158 4.16 -16.72 3.69
CA LEU A 158 3.05 -17.67 3.60
C LEU A 158 3.34 -18.87 4.51
N PRO A 159 2.34 -19.33 5.28
CA PRO A 159 2.49 -20.56 6.05
C PRO A 159 2.80 -21.73 5.13
N THR A 160 3.88 -22.45 5.39
CA THR A 160 4.19 -23.68 4.66
C THR A 160 3.38 -24.82 5.26
N PRO A 161 2.50 -25.50 4.49
CA PRO A 161 1.72 -26.62 4.98
C PRO A 161 2.63 -27.83 5.19
N THR A 162 3.12 -28.00 6.43
CA THR A 162 3.88 -29.19 6.83
C THR A 162 2.96 -30.20 7.50
N PRO A 163 3.28 -31.53 7.44
CA PRO A 163 2.51 -32.54 8.18
C PRO A 163 2.40 -32.23 9.69
N GLY A 164 3.48 -31.69 10.29
CA GLY A 164 3.50 -31.29 11.69
C GLY A 164 2.55 -30.13 11.99
N LEU A 165 2.48 -29.12 11.13
CA LEU A 165 1.52 -28.01 11.26
C LEU A 165 0.08 -28.53 11.15
N LEU A 166 -0.21 -29.39 10.17
CA LEU A 166 -1.55 -29.98 10.00
C LEU A 166 -1.95 -30.82 11.22
N ALA A 167 -1.06 -31.67 11.73
CA ALA A 167 -1.30 -32.46 12.92
C ALA A 167 -1.59 -31.56 14.14
N ARG A 168 -0.79 -30.51 14.34
CA ARG A 168 -1.00 -29.53 15.40
C ARG A 168 -2.35 -28.83 15.28
N LEU A 169 -2.72 -28.35 14.10
CA LEU A 169 -4.01 -27.70 13.85
C LEU A 169 -5.19 -28.65 14.15
N ILE A 170 -5.07 -29.94 13.78
CA ILE A 170 -6.10 -30.95 14.08
C ILE A 170 -6.25 -31.13 15.60
N VAL A 171 -5.13 -31.32 16.30
CA VAL A 171 -5.14 -31.61 17.75
C VAL A 171 -5.63 -30.39 18.53
N GLU A 172 -5.03 -29.20 18.33
CA GLU A 172 -5.37 -27.99 19.08
C GLU A 172 -6.84 -27.58 18.89
N SER A 173 -7.34 -27.64 17.65
CA SER A 173 -8.72 -27.25 17.32
C SER A 173 -9.74 -28.38 17.38
N ARG A 174 -9.33 -29.59 17.75
CA ARG A 174 -10.16 -30.80 17.67
C ARG A 174 -10.76 -31.02 16.27
N GLY A 175 -9.96 -30.77 15.23
CA GLY A 175 -10.36 -30.88 13.82
C GLY A 175 -11.16 -29.71 13.27
N ARG A 176 -11.52 -28.71 14.09
CA ARG A 176 -12.33 -27.55 13.65
C ARG A 176 -11.57 -26.65 12.67
N ALA A 177 -10.31 -26.33 12.95
CA ALA A 177 -9.53 -25.40 12.11
C ALA A 177 -9.32 -25.91 10.69
N PRO A 178 -8.85 -27.14 10.41
CA PRO A 178 -8.75 -27.65 9.05
C PRO A 178 -10.09 -27.66 8.32
N TRP A 179 -11.17 -28.04 9.01
CA TRP A 179 -12.51 -28.06 8.42
C TRP A 179 -12.97 -26.64 7.99
N LEU A 180 -12.79 -25.64 8.86
CA LEU A 180 -13.14 -24.24 8.57
C LEU A 180 -12.28 -23.66 7.45
N LEU A 181 -10.95 -23.88 7.51
CA LEU A 181 -10.03 -23.40 6.48
C LEU A 181 -10.37 -23.98 5.10
N PHE A 182 -10.68 -25.27 5.04
CA PHE A 182 -11.02 -25.92 3.78
C PHE A 182 -12.44 -25.60 3.29
N ASN A 183 -13.45 -25.76 4.15
CA ASN A 183 -14.86 -25.65 3.72
C ASN A 183 -15.38 -24.20 3.67
N ALA A 184 -14.82 -23.30 4.48
CA ALA A 184 -15.20 -21.89 4.45
C ALA A 184 -14.23 -21.08 3.60
N LEU A 185 -12.98 -20.90 4.04
CA LEU A 185 -12.03 -20.00 3.38
C LEU A 185 -11.53 -20.53 2.02
N GLY A 186 -11.31 -21.84 1.89
CA GLY A 186 -10.90 -22.47 0.63
C GLY A 186 -11.98 -22.40 -0.47
N ARG A 187 -13.26 -22.31 -0.08
CA ARG A 187 -14.38 -22.27 -1.01
C ARG A 187 -14.94 -20.87 -1.29
N VAL A 188 -14.38 -19.84 -0.71
CA VAL A 188 -14.89 -18.45 -0.91
C VAL A 188 -15.00 -18.07 -2.38
N SER A 189 -14.03 -18.45 -3.21
CA SER A 189 -14.02 -18.15 -4.64
C SER A 189 -14.94 -19.03 -5.49
N THR A 190 -15.33 -20.19 -5.01
CA THR A 190 -16.17 -21.16 -5.76
C THR A 190 -17.62 -21.20 -5.27
N ASN A 191 -17.82 -21.05 -3.97
CA ASN A 191 -19.12 -21.07 -3.29
C ASN A 191 -19.22 -19.99 -2.20
N PRO A 192 -19.26 -18.68 -2.55
CA PRO A 192 -19.32 -17.58 -1.58
C PRO A 192 -20.48 -17.69 -0.59
N VAL A 193 -21.65 -18.08 -1.06
CA VAL A 193 -22.85 -18.22 -0.22
C VAL A 193 -22.67 -19.32 0.82
N GLY A 194 -22.05 -20.44 0.44
CA GLY A 194 -21.73 -21.53 1.38
C GLY A 194 -20.67 -21.12 2.38
N ALA A 195 -19.62 -20.42 1.97
CA ALA A 195 -18.59 -19.91 2.84
C ALA A 195 -19.13 -18.87 3.85
N SER A 196 -20.04 -18.00 3.40
CA SER A 196 -20.75 -17.07 4.27
C SER A 196 -21.47 -17.77 5.41
N ARG A 197 -22.27 -18.80 5.10
CA ARG A 197 -23.03 -19.55 6.09
C ARG A 197 -22.14 -20.39 7.03
N ALA A 198 -20.99 -20.85 6.55
CA ALA A 198 -20.13 -21.74 7.32
C ALA A 198 -19.25 -21.01 8.36
N LEU A 199 -18.87 -19.75 8.09
CA LEU A 199 -17.93 -19.02 8.95
C LEU A 199 -18.11 -17.50 8.93
N LEU A 200 -18.25 -16.89 7.71
CA LEU A 200 -18.07 -15.44 7.61
C LEU A 200 -19.19 -14.65 8.29
N ALA A 201 -20.42 -15.20 8.30
CA ALA A 201 -21.54 -14.57 8.99
C ALA A 201 -21.33 -14.55 10.52
N ASP A 202 -20.81 -15.63 11.09
CA ASP A 202 -20.50 -15.72 12.52
C ASP A 202 -19.34 -14.77 12.88
N LEU A 203 -18.35 -14.63 11.99
CA LEU A 203 -17.24 -13.68 12.18
C LEU A 203 -17.70 -12.23 12.10
N GLU A 204 -18.59 -11.92 11.18
CA GLU A 204 -19.20 -10.58 11.09
C GLU A 204 -20.01 -10.26 12.34
N GLU A 205 -20.85 -11.20 12.79
CA GLU A 205 -21.63 -11.04 14.01
C GLU A 205 -20.73 -10.82 15.22
N ARG A 206 -19.73 -11.67 15.43
CA ARG A 206 -18.75 -11.51 16.50
C ARG A 206 -18.04 -10.15 16.43
N TRP A 207 -17.65 -9.72 15.23
CA TRP A 207 -17.03 -8.42 15.07
C TRP A 207 -17.96 -7.27 15.52
N ARG A 208 -19.25 -7.35 15.12
CA ARG A 208 -20.25 -6.31 15.47
C ARG A 208 -20.64 -6.31 16.94
N SER A 209 -20.82 -7.50 17.54
CA SER A 209 -21.30 -7.63 18.91
C SER A 209 -20.20 -7.52 19.97
N ASP A 210 -19.00 -8.01 19.68
CA ASP A 210 -17.96 -8.18 20.68
C ASP A 210 -16.70 -7.33 20.38
N VAL A 211 -16.05 -7.57 19.21
CA VAL A 211 -14.72 -7.01 18.93
C VAL A 211 -14.76 -5.49 18.78
N LEU A 212 -15.63 -4.95 17.92
CA LEU A 212 -15.75 -3.50 17.72
C LEU A 212 -16.20 -2.76 18.97
N PRO A 213 -17.25 -3.22 19.70
CA PRO A 213 -17.62 -2.58 20.97
C PRO A 213 -16.53 -2.64 22.04
N ALA A 214 -15.78 -3.76 22.13
CA ALA A 214 -14.66 -3.87 23.06
C ALA A 214 -13.52 -2.89 22.69
N TYR A 215 -13.21 -2.77 21.41
CA TYR A 215 -12.21 -1.84 20.91
C TYR A 215 -12.60 -0.38 21.24
N ARG A 216 -13.85 0.01 20.97
CA ARG A 216 -14.37 1.35 21.30
C ARG A 216 -14.28 1.63 22.80
N ARG A 217 -14.75 0.71 23.67
CA ARG A 217 -14.66 0.88 25.12
C ARG A 217 -13.22 1.05 25.61
N LEU A 218 -12.27 0.27 25.03
CA LEU A 218 -10.85 0.36 25.38
C LEU A 218 -10.26 1.73 25.01
N VAL A 219 -10.56 2.19 23.80
CA VAL A 219 -10.11 3.51 23.31
C VAL A 219 -10.70 4.64 24.18
N ASP A 220 -12.01 4.60 24.45
CA ASP A 220 -12.68 5.59 25.30
C ASP A 220 -12.11 5.62 26.72
N ALA A 221 -11.83 4.45 27.30
CA ALA A 221 -11.20 4.37 28.63
C ALA A 221 -9.78 4.97 28.62
N GLY A 222 -8.99 4.68 27.59
CA GLY A 222 -7.66 5.24 27.42
C GLY A 222 -7.69 6.76 27.21
N GLN A 223 -8.64 7.27 26.42
CA GLN A 223 -8.82 8.71 26.18
C GLN A 223 -9.08 9.49 27.48
N ARG A 224 -9.85 8.94 28.40
CA ARG A 224 -10.11 9.57 29.70
C ARG A 224 -8.90 9.58 30.63
N GLN A 225 -7.94 8.71 30.43
CA GLN A 225 -6.78 8.52 31.33
C GLN A 225 -5.49 9.14 30.78
N VAL A 226 -5.35 9.27 29.45
CA VAL A 226 -4.07 9.59 28.81
C VAL A 226 -3.44 10.88 29.35
N ASP A 227 -4.20 11.90 29.74
CA ASP A 227 -3.64 13.18 30.17
C ASP A 227 -3.07 13.14 31.59
N THR A 228 -3.51 12.24 32.44
CA THR A 228 -3.06 12.09 33.83
C THR A 228 -2.22 10.83 34.05
N ALA A 229 -2.11 9.97 33.04
CA ALA A 229 -1.40 8.70 33.14
C ALA A 229 0.11 8.91 33.34
N ASP A 230 0.72 8.13 34.22
CA ASP A 230 2.16 8.00 34.32
C ASP A 230 2.73 7.17 33.13
N PRO A 231 4.06 7.16 32.94
CA PRO A 231 4.68 6.43 31.82
C PRO A 231 4.34 4.94 31.77
N THR A 232 4.25 4.26 32.90
CA THR A 232 3.87 2.84 32.98
C THR A 232 2.45 2.63 32.49
N ARG A 233 1.54 3.51 32.91
CA ARG A 233 0.13 3.45 32.46
C ARG A 233 0.01 3.76 30.97
N LEU A 234 0.78 4.73 30.44
CA LEU A 234 0.82 5.03 29.01
C LEU A 234 1.28 3.81 28.19
N ARG A 235 2.34 3.11 28.64
CA ARG A 235 2.78 1.85 28.00
C ARG A 235 1.69 0.80 27.98
N ASN A 236 1.01 0.59 29.11
CA ASN A 236 -0.10 -0.36 29.21
C ASN A 236 -1.24 -0.03 28.26
N ILE A 237 -1.58 1.26 28.10
CA ILE A 237 -2.58 1.70 27.12
C ILE A 237 -2.14 1.32 25.70
N VAL A 238 -0.88 1.62 25.34
CA VAL A 238 -0.33 1.29 24.02
C VAL A 238 -0.39 -0.22 23.79
N ASP A 239 0.06 -1.04 24.74
CA ASP A 239 0.05 -2.50 24.63
C ASP A 239 -1.36 -3.06 24.39
N HIS A 240 -2.34 -2.60 25.15
CA HIS A 240 -3.70 -3.12 25.06
C HIS A 240 -4.41 -2.65 23.77
N VAL A 241 -4.24 -1.38 23.40
CA VAL A 241 -4.89 -0.80 22.21
C VAL A 241 -4.33 -1.42 20.93
N SER A 242 -3.01 -1.56 20.83
CA SER A 242 -2.37 -2.17 19.65
C SER A 242 -2.69 -3.67 19.53
N ARG A 243 -2.74 -4.41 20.66
CA ARG A 243 -3.15 -5.81 20.65
C ARG A 243 -4.61 -5.99 20.23
N MET A 244 -5.52 -5.13 20.72
CA MET A 244 -6.92 -5.13 20.31
C MET A 244 -7.08 -4.77 18.82
N ALA A 245 -6.29 -3.83 18.30
CA ALA A 245 -6.25 -3.54 16.86
C ALA A 245 -5.81 -4.75 16.04
N GLY A 246 -4.91 -5.58 16.56
CA GLY A 246 -4.52 -6.85 15.95
C GLY A 246 -5.66 -7.87 15.91
N GLU A 247 -6.42 -8.04 17.00
CA GLU A 247 -7.61 -8.90 17.03
C GLU A 247 -8.67 -8.39 16.04
N TYR A 248 -8.86 -7.08 15.96
CA TYR A 248 -9.72 -6.44 14.98
C TYR A 248 -9.25 -6.72 13.54
N LEU A 249 -7.95 -6.62 13.30
CA LEU A 249 -7.33 -6.91 12.00
C LEU A 249 -7.59 -8.34 11.54
N TRP A 250 -7.65 -9.32 12.44
CA TRP A 250 -8.03 -10.69 12.08
C TRP A 250 -9.42 -10.72 11.44
N SER A 251 -10.39 -10.02 12.03
CA SER A 251 -11.75 -9.95 11.47
C SER A 251 -11.74 -9.30 10.08
N LEU A 252 -11.01 -8.21 9.90
CA LEU A 252 -10.86 -7.52 8.61
C LEU A 252 -10.15 -8.42 7.58
N ALA A 253 -9.06 -9.09 7.95
CA ALA A 253 -8.30 -9.95 7.04
C ALA A 253 -9.11 -11.12 6.50
N ILE A 254 -9.99 -11.71 7.30
CA ILE A 254 -10.81 -12.85 6.89
C ILE A 254 -12.07 -12.40 6.16
N VAL A 255 -12.84 -11.47 6.71
CA VAL A 255 -14.08 -11.01 6.07
C VAL A 255 -13.75 -10.12 4.87
N GLY A 256 -12.94 -9.09 5.06
CA GLY A 256 -12.48 -8.18 4.01
C GLY A 256 -11.66 -8.90 2.94
N GLY A 257 -10.72 -9.74 3.34
CA GLY A 257 -9.94 -10.59 2.42
C GLY A 257 -10.78 -11.61 1.64
N SER A 258 -12.00 -11.90 2.08
CA SER A 258 -12.94 -12.75 1.35
C SER A 258 -13.71 -11.99 0.27
N ALA A 259 -13.97 -10.71 0.45
CA ALA A 259 -14.80 -9.90 -0.46
C ALA A 259 -14.27 -9.90 -1.90
N TRP A 260 -12.96 -9.72 -2.12
CA TRP A 260 -12.39 -9.71 -3.46
C TRP A 260 -12.46 -11.07 -4.18
N LYS A 261 -12.36 -12.18 -3.44
CA LYS A 261 -12.54 -13.53 -4.02
C LYS A 261 -13.97 -13.74 -4.45
N MET A 262 -14.93 -13.22 -3.69
CA MET A 262 -16.35 -13.25 -4.04
C MET A 262 -16.66 -12.38 -5.26
N GLU A 263 -16.07 -11.20 -5.36
CA GLU A 263 -16.17 -10.30 -6.52
C GLU A 263 -15.62 -10.98 -7.78
N SER A 264 -14.45 -11.62 -7.70
CA SER A 264 -13.90 -12.40 -8.81
C SER A 264 -14.87 -13.49 -9.28
N ARG A 265 -15.57 -14.14 -8.36
CA ARG A 265 -16.60 -15.13 -8.70
C ARG A 265 -17.82 -14.50 -9.40
N LEU A 266 -18.26 -13.34 -8.94
CA LEU A 266 -19.34 -12.59 -9.56
C LEU A 266 -18.97 -12.22 -11.00
N THR A 267 -17.76 -11.74 -11.24
CA THR A 267 -17.22 -11.40 -12.56
C THR A 267 -17.21 -12.62 -13.49
N VAL A 268 -16.70 -13.75 -13.04
CA VAL A 268 -16.69 -14.99 -13.85
C VAL A 268 -18.11 -15.41 -14.25
N ILE A 269 -19.06 -15.41 -13.33
CA ILE A 269 -20.43 -15.80 -13.61
C ILE A 269 -21.11 -14.80 -14.57
N SER A 270 -20.91 -13.51 -14.36
CA SER A 270 -21.48 -12.48 -15.24
C SER A 270 -20.97 -12.60 -16.68
N ARG A 271 -19.68 -12.86 -16.87
CA ARG A 271 -19.07 -13.09 -18.20
C ARG A 271 -19.57 -14.38 -18.84
N THR A 272 -19.59 -15.49 -18.10
CA THR A 272 -20.01 -16.80 -18.63
C THR A 272 -21.43 -16.79 -19.15
N HIS A 273 -22.29 -16.01 -18.55
CA HIS A 273 -23.72 -15.93 -18.94
C HIS A 273 -24.06 -14.69 -19.79
N GLY A 274 -23.06 -13.87 -20.18
CA GLY A 274 -23.32 -12.66 -20.99
C GLY A 274 -24.31 -11.70 -20.33
N LEU A 275 -24.31 -11.61 -18.99
CA LEU A 275 -25.33 -10.91 -18.23
C LEU A 275 -25.18 -9.39 -18.22
N ILE A 276 -24.04 -8.88 -18.63
CA ILE A 276 -23.77 -7.45 -18.70
C ILE A 276 -23.75 -7.03 -20.16
N PRO A 277 -24.79 -6.28 -20.64
CA PRO A 277 -24.87 -5.82 -22.03
C PRO A 277 -23.81 -4.72 -22.30
N GLY A 278 -23.18 -4.81 -23.47
CA GLY A 278 -22.35 -3.73 -24.02
C GLY A 278 -20.91 -3.70 -23.53
N THR A 279 -20.22 -2.64 -23.85
CA THR A 279 -18.81 -2.36 -23.63
C THR A 279 -18.36 -2.29 -22.15
N ILE A 280 -19.27 -2.50 -21.20
CA ILE A 280 -19.00 -2.49 -19.76
C ILE A 280 -18.80 -3.95 -19.33
N ASP A 281 -17.61 -4.47 -19.56
CA ASP A 281 -17.15 -5.76 -19.01
C ASP A 281 -16.94 -5.66 -17.47
N ASN A 282 -17.77 -4.85 -16.80
CA ASN A 282 -17.48 -4.35 -15.48
C ASN A 282 -18.59 -4.68 -14.47
N THR A 283 -18.46 -5.86 -13.82
CA THR A 283 -19.28 -6.22 -12.66
C THR A 283 -19.17 -5.20 -11.51
N GLN A 284 -18.23 -4.28 -11.60
CA GLN A 284 -17.99 -3.24 -10.58
C GLN A 284 -19.20 -2.31 -10.45
N VAL A 285 -19.95 -2.06 -11.52
CA VAL A 285 -21.18 -1.26 -11.45
C VAL A 285 -22.19 -1.82 -10.43
N LEU A 286 -22.17 -3.13 -10.19
CA LEU A 286 -23.03 -3.80 -9.21
C LEU A 286 -22.60 -3.59 -7.76
N LEU A 287 -21.41 -3.03 -7.54
CA LEU A 287 -20.78 -2.84 -6.23
C LEU A 287 -20.57 -1.37 -5.88
N THR A 288 -21.00 -0.43 -6.75
CA THR A 288 -20.91 1.03 -6.49
C THR A 288 -22.17 1.56 -5.81
N GLY A 289 -22.05 2.64 -5.06
CA GLY A 289 -23.17 3.29 -4.39
C GLY A 289 -23.91 2.38 -3.41
N LEU A 290 -23.19 1.47 -2.74
CA LEU A 290 -23.74 0.63 -1.69
C LEU A 290 -23.99 1.44 -0.41
N PRO A 291 -25.07 1.16 0.35
CA PRO A 291 -25.28 1.80 1.64
C PRO A 291 -24.08 1.57 2.58
N GLY A 292 -23.59 2.61 3.25
CA GLY A 292 -22.48 2.52 4.21
C GLY A 292 -21.08 2.67 3.61
N THR A 293 -20.93 2.69 2.28
CA THR A 293 -19.63 2.95 1.61
C THR A 293 -19.36 4.44 1.40
N GLN A 294 -20.05 5.32 2.13
CA GLN A 294 -19.89 6.77 1.98
C GLN A 294 -18.49 7.23 2.37
N ALA A 295 -17.88 8.01 1.50
CA ALA A 295 -16.49 8.46 1.58
C ALA A 295 -16.30 9.64 2.56
N THR A 296 -16.72 9.48 3.82
CA THR A 296 -16.32 10.40 4.88
C THR A 296 -15.02 9.88 5.50
N VAL A 297 -13.98 10.70 5.49
CA VAL A 297 -12.71 10.38 6.15
C VAL A 297 -12.86 10.59 7.66
N PRO A 298 -12.82 9.55 8.50
CA PRO A 298 -12.91 9.72 9.93
C PRO A 298 -11.64 10.40 10.48
N ALA A 299 -11.77 11.14 11.57
CA ALA A 299 -10.65 11.86 12.17
C ALA A 299 -9.49 10.94 12.59
N HIS A 300 -9.78 9.67 12.89
CA HIS A 300 -8.77 8.68 13.25
C HIS A 300 -8.09 7.99 12.05
N ALA A 301 -8.51 8.27 10.82
CA ALA A 301 -7.90 7.67 9.63
C ALA A 301 -6.43 8.07 9.51
N VAL A 302 -5.60 7.11 9.11
CA VAL A 302 -4.17 7.29 8.88
C VAL A 302 -3.80 6.80 7.48
N GLN A 303 -2.70 7.31 6.95
CA GLN A 303 -2.14 6.85 5.68
C GLN A 303 -1.21 5.63 5.85
N SER A 304 -0.67 5.45 7.05
CA SER A 304 0.13 4.30 7.46
C SER A 304 -0.23 3.93 8.89
N LEU A 305 -0.18 2.64 9.23
CA LEU A 305 -0.32 2.19 10.62
C LEU A 305 0.88 2.60 11.48
N ASP A 306 2.01 2.97 10.88
CA ASP A 306 3.09 3.54 11.65
C ASP A 306 2.62 4.84 12.31
N TRP A 307 2.59 4.81 13.63
CA TRP A 307 2.07 5.91 14.47
C TRP A 307 2.89 7.20 14.44
N TYR A 308 4.01 7.19 13.73
CA TYR A 308 4.75 8.41 13.41
C TYR A 308 3.89 9.39 12.60
N HIS A 309 3.07 8.87 11.70
CA HIS A 309 2.23 9.67 10.80
C HIS A 309 1.00 10.24 11.51
N SER A 310 0.68 11.48 11.19
CA SER A 310 -0.50 12.17 11.73
C SER A 310 -1.80 11.55 11.24
N THR A 311 -2.82 11.60 12.08
CA THR A 311 -4.18 11.22 11.71
C THR A 311 -4.85 12.31 10.86
N ALA A 312 -5.90 11.97 10.13
CA ALA A 312 -6.68 12.92 9.35
C ALA A 312 -7.25 14.07 10.21
N GLY A 313 -7.61 13.79 11.47
CA GLY A 313 -8.06 14.79 12.42
C GLY A 313 -6.96 15.78 12.81
N GLU A 314 -5.73 15.31 13.01
CA GLU A 314 -4.57 16.17 13.30
C GLU A 314 -4.18 17.04 12.09
N LEU A 315 -4.40 16.55 10.86
CA LEU A 315 -4.14 17.28 9.62
C LEU A 315 -5.28 18.23 9.20
N GLY A 316 -6.43 18.19 9.90
CA GLY A 316 -7.62 18.97 9.51
C GLY A 316 -8.29 18.52 8.21
N THR A 317 -7.96 17.32 7.71
CA THR A 317 -8.46 16.77 6.43
C THR A 317 -9.71 15.90 6.57
N SER A 318 -10.32 15.85 7.74
CA SER A 318 -11.46 14.98 8.08
C SER A 318 -12.80 15.34 7.40
N HIS A 319 -12.85 16.35 6.54
CA HIS A 319 -14.09 16.88 5.96
C HIS A 319 -14.02 16.89 4.44
N SER A 320 -14.13 15.73 3.82
CA SER A 320 -14.34 15.63 2.37
C SER A 320 -15.79 15.20 2.12
N HIS A 321 -16.60 16.10 1.59
CA HIS A 321 -17.95 15.80 1.17
C HIS A 321 -17.93 15.28 -0.28
N THR A 322 -18.17 14.00 -0.47
CA THR A 322 -18.69 13.53 -1.76
C THR A 322 -20.06 14.17 -1.95
N SER A 323 -20.31 14.75 -3.11
CA SER A 323 -21.63 15.32 -3.39
C SER A 323 -22.70 14.25 -3.19
N TYR A 324 -23.72 14.57 -2.41
CA TYR A 324 -24.90 13.71 -2.19
C TYR A 324 -25.51 13.25 -3.51
N ASP A 325 -25.55 14.12 -4.51
CA ASP A 325 -26.08 13.86 -5.85
C ASP A 325 -25.26 12.78 -6.60
N ALA A 326 -23.92 12.77 -6.44
CA ALA A 326 -23.07 11.75 -7.06
C ALA A 326 -23.35 10.35 -6.50
N ASN A 327 -23.62 10.24 -5.19
CA ASN A 327 -23.97 8.96 -4.56
C ASN A 327 -25.35 8.45 -5.01
N LEU A 328 -26.34 9.35 -5.13
CA LEU A 328 -27.66 8.99 -5.65
C LEU A 328 -27.58 8.49 -7.10
N THR A 329 -26.77 9.15 -7.95
CA THR A 329 -26.57 8.75 -9.35
C THR A 329 -25.94 7.35 -9.42
N ARG A 330 -24.92 7.05 -8.62
CA ARG A 330 -24.27 5.73 -8.57
C ARG A 330 -25.21 4.64 -8.09
N ALA A 331 -25.99 4.90 -7.03
CA ALA A 331 -27.00 3.97 -6.55
C ALA A 331 -28.06 3.68 -7.63
N ALA A 332 -28.51 4.70 -8.37
CA ALA A 332 -29.43 4.55 -9.48
C ALA A 332 -28.84 3.71 -10.61
N THR A 333 -27.57 3.95 -10.97
CA THR A 333 -26.84 3.17 -11.99
C THR A 333 -26.73 1.70 -11.59
N ARG A 334 -26.39 1.43 -10.32
CA ARG A 334 -26.36 0.05 -9.78
C ARG A 334 -27.72 -0.62 -9.87
N VAL A 335 -28.78 0.04 -9.42
CA VAL A 335 -30.14 -0.50 -9.46
C VAL A 335 -30.57 -0.80 -10.89
N ALA A 336 -30.27 0.08 -11.85
CA ALA A 336 -30.55 -0.14 -13.26
C ALA A 336 -29.81 -1.38 -13.82
N ALA A 337 -28.53 -1.56 -13.46
CA ALA A 337 -27.76 -2.73 -13.84
C ALA A 337 -28.32 -4.04 -13.23
N GLU A 338 -28.73 -4.03 -11.97
CA GLU A 338 -29.38 -5.16 -11.31
C GLU A 338 -30.72 -5.53 -11.98
N GLN A 339 -31.52 -4.53 -12.37
CA GLN A 339 -32.77 -4.72 -13.11
C GLN A 339 -32.52 -5.29 -14.49
N ALA A 340 -31.53 -4.80 -15.23
CA ALA A 340 -31.17 -5.30 -16.56
C ALA A 340 -30.80 -6.78 -16.50
N ILE A 341 -29.98 -7.18 -15.54
CA ILE A 341 -29.59 -8.59 -15.32
C ILE A 341 -30.81 -9.43 -14.93
N SER A 342 -31.67 -8.94 -14.03
CA SER A 342 -32.89 -9.64 -13.62
C SER A 342 -33.82 -9.87 -14.82
N THR A 343 -33.87 -8.92 -15.74
CA THR A 343 -34.66 -9.02 -16.99
C THR A 343 -34.05 -10.05 -17.93
N SER A 344 -32.73 -10.03 -18.15
CA SER A 344 -32.01 -11.01 -18.97
C SER A 344 -32.17 -12.45 -18.45
N LEU A 345 -32.35 -12.62 -17.15
CA LEU A 345 -32.56 -13.92 -16.49
C LEU A 345 -34.04 -14.29 -16.29
N ARG A 346 -35.00 -13.57 -16.93
CA ARG A 346 -36.44 -13.77 -16.71
C ARG A 346 -36.85 -15.21 -16.97
N ASP A 347 -36.37 -15.79 -18.05
CA ASP A 347 -36.73 -17.14 -18.50
C ASP A 347 -35.86 -18.24 -17.90
N MET A 348 -34.92 -17.85 -16.99
CA MET A 348 -34.00 -18.74 -16.29
C MET A 348 -34.13 -18.63 -14.76
N PRO A 349 -35.24 -19.03 -14.16
CA PRO A 349 -35.57 -18.73 -12.77
C PRO A 349 -34.54 -19.28 -11.75
N ARG A 350 -33.96 -20.46 -12.02
CA ARG A 350 -32.91 -21.04 -11.15
C ARG A 350 -31.65 -20.20 -11.17
N GLN A 351 -31.22 -19.74 -12.33
CA GLN A 351 -30.02 -18.90 -12.47
C GLN A 351 -30.25 -17.53 -11.83
N ARG A 352 -31.43 -16.92 -12.04
CA ARG A 352 -31.82 -15.65 -11.41
C ARG A 352 -31.73 -15.72 -9.88
N VAL A 353 -32.27 -16.78 -9.27
CA VAL A 353 -32.21 -16.98 -7.80
C VAL A 353 -30.77 -17.17 -7.34
N THR A 354 -29.96 -17.95 -8.05
CA THR A 354 -28.56 -18.23 -7.71
C THR A 354 -27.71 -16.97 -7.82
N PHE A 355 -27.84 -16.25 -8.94
CA PHE A 355 -27.14 -14.98 -9.16
C PHE A 355 -27.55 -13.94 -8.11
N GLY A 356 -28.83 -13.75 -7.85
CA GLY A 356 -29.31 -12.82 -6.84
C GLY A 356 -28.82 -13.12 -5.42
N ARG A 357 -28.66 -14.40 -5.05
CA ARG A 357 -28.05 -14.79 -3.77
C ARG A 357 -26.56 -14.45 -3.74
N LEU A 358 -25.84 -14.75 -4.81
CA LEU A 358 -24.43 -14.43 -4.93
C LEU A 358 -24.23 -12.91 -4.85
N LEU A 359 -24.95 -12.14 -5.64
CA LEU A 359 -24.84 -10.67 -5.68
C LEU A 359 -25.07 -10.06 -4.29
N ARG A 360 -26.16 -10.40 -3.61
CA ARG A 360 -26.42 -9.92 -2.25
C ARG A 360 -25.31 -10.30 -1.27
N THR A 361 -24.71 -11.49 -1.41
CA THR A 361 -23.60 -11.91 -0.57
C THR A 361 -22.37 -11.05 -0.83
N VAL A 362 -22.02 -10.84 -2.09
CA VAL A 362 -20.86 -10.00 -2.47
C VAL A 362 -21.06 -8.56 -1.98
N GLN A 363 -22.22 -7.95 -2.26
CA GLN A 363 -22.54 -6.59 -1.79
C GLN A 363 -22.44 -6.45 -0.26
N ARG A 364 -22.98 -7.42 0.50
CA ARG A 364 -22.86 -7.44 1.96
C ARG A 364 -21.41 -7.39 2.41
N TYR A 365 -20.55 -8.27 1.88
CA TYR A 365 -19.16 -8.34 2.35
C TYR A 365 -18.30 -7.20 1.82
N THR A 366 -18.63 -6.60 0.69
CA THR A 366 -18.02 -5.34 0.25
C THR A 366 -18.31 -4.22 1.26
N THR A 367 -19.57 -4.06 1.67
CA THR A 367 -19.95 -3.06 2.69
C THR A 367 -19.27 -3.33 4.05
N VAL A 368 -19.31 -4.58 4.52
CA VAL A 368 -18.69 -4.96 5.80
C VAL A 368 -17.19 -4.67 5.80
N ARG A 369 -16.51 -4.95 4.68
CA ARG A 369 -15.07 -4.66 4.54
C ARG A 369 -14.79 -3.18 4.69
N GLU A 370 -15.57 -2.31 4.05
CA GLU A 370 -15.38 -0.86 4.15
C GLU A 370 -15.62 -0.35 5.58
N GLU A 371 -16.65 -0.86 6.26
CA GLU A 371 -16.90 -0.55 7.66
C GLU A 371 -15.73 -0.99 8.54
N GLN A 372 -15.21 -2.20 8.32
CA GLN A 372 -14.07 -2.73 9.07
C GLN A 372 -12.78 -1.95 8.78
N ALA A 373 -12.51 -1.62 7.52
CA ALA A 373 -11.33 -0.84 7.13
C ALA A 373 -11.37 0.57 7.73
N ARG A 374 -12.54 1.20 7.73
CA ARG A 374 -12.74 2.53 8.31
C ARG A 374 -12.43 2.54 9.80
N ASP A 375 -12.91 1.56 10.56
CA ASP A 375 -12.81 1.57 12.02
C ASP A 375 -11.51 0.89 12.56
N LEU A 376 -10.65 0.33 11.69
CA LEU A 376 -9.39 -0.31 12.11
C LEU A 376 -8.51 0.63 12.95
N THR A 377 -8.44 1.88 12.56
CA THR A 377 -7.54 2.88 13.15
C THR A 377 -8.15 3.72 14.27
N LEU A 378 -9.26 3.27 14.88
CA LEU A 378 -9.94 3.96 15.99
C LEU A 378 -9.00 4.33 17.14
N GLY A 379 -8.02 3.49 17.44
CA GLY A 379 -7.06 3.70 18.52
C GLY A 379 -5.90 4.65 18.20
N TRP A 380 -5.69 5.00 16.93
CA TRP A 380 -4.49 5.75 16.51
C TRP A 380 -4.34 7.14 17.15
N PRO A 381 -5.39 7.96 17.28
CA PRO A 381 -5.27 9.23 18.00
C PRO A 381 -4.79 9.04 19.45
N LEU A 382 -5.29 8.01 20.14
CA LEU A 382 -4.87 7.68 21.50
C LEU A 382 -3.42 7.19 21.55
N LEU A 383 -3.02 6.27 20.66
CA LEU A 383 -1.66 5.76 20.57
C LEU A 383 -0.66 6.90 20.34
N ARG A 384 -0.96 7.82 19.44
CA ARG A 384 -0.13 9.00 19.17
C ARG A 384 -0.04 9.94 20.37
N ARG A 385 -1.16 10.19 21.08
CA ARG A 385 -1.14 10.96 22.34
C ARG A 385 -0.26 10.29 23.40
N CYS A 386 -0.32 8.96 23.54
CA CYS A 386 0.56 8.22 24.44
C CYS A 386 2.03 8.41 24.05
N ALA A 387 2.35 8.25 22.74
CA ALA A 387 3.71 8.45 22.23
C ALA A 387 4.22 9.88 22.51
N HIS A 388 3.44 10.90 22.21
CA HIS A 388 3.83 12.29 22.46
C HIS A 388 4.09 12.54 23.95
N ARG A 389 3.25 12.02 24.85
CA ARG A 389 3.44 12.17 26.30
C ARG A 389 4.66 11.43 26.82
N LEU A 390 4.92 10.22 26.30
CA LEU A 390 6.18 9.50 26.61
C LEU A 390 7.39 10.28 26.10
N GLY A 391 7.30 10.86 24.89
CA GLY A 391 8.33 11.72 24.33
C GLY A 391 8.58 12.97 25.17
N ASP A 392 7.52 13.67 25.60
CA ASP A 392 7.63 14.85 26.48
C ASP A 392 8.28 14.49 27.83
N HIS A 393 7.94 13.31 28.40
CA HIS A 393 8.57 12.81 29.61
C HIS A 393 10.07 12.58 29.44
N LEU A 394 10.50 11.94 28.32
CA LEU A 394 11.91 11.70 28.04
C LEU A 394 12.67 13.01 27.71
N THR A 395 12.03 13.96 27.04
CA THR A 395 12.61 15.29 26.77
C THR A 395 12.85 16.05 28.07
N THR A 396 11.88 16.05 29.00
CA THR A 396 12.04 16.68 30.32
C THR A 396 13.20 16.09 31.12
N ARG A 397 13.51 14.82 30.91
CA ARG A 397 14.64 14.12 31.56
C ARG A 397 15.96 14.25 30.79
N GLY A 398 16.00 14.92 29.65
CA GLY A 398 17.19 15.08 28.83
C GLY A 398 17.67 13.80 28.12
N VAL A 399 16.81 12.78 28.01
CA VAL A 399 17.14 11.54 27.29
C VAL A 399 17.08 11.76 25.78
N ILE A 400 16.13 12.57 25.33
CA ILE A 400 15.97 13.03 23.94
C ILE A 400 15.78 14.54 23.92
N ASP A 401 16.08 15.20 22.80
CA ASP A 401 15.97 16.65 22.64
C ASP A 401 14.58 17.07 22.17
N GLN A 402 13.94 16.24 21.37
CA GLN A 402 12.61 16.49 20.79
C GLN A 402 11.73 15.25 20.98
N ARG A 403 10.46 15.48 21.36
CA ARG A 403 9.50 14.37 21.59
C ARG A 403 9.34 13.41 20.41
N THR A 404 9.55 13.88 19.19
CA THR A 404 9.44 13.06 17.97
C THR A 404 10.60 12.07 17.80
N GLN A 405 11.73 12.28 18.48
CA GLN A 405 12.84 11.33 18.50
C GLN A 405 12.46 10.01 19.19
N LEU A 406 11.38 10.01 20.00
CA LEU A 406 10.84 8.78 20.59
C LEU A 406 10.60 7.69 19.53
N PHE A 407 10.05 8.03 18.37
CA PHE A 407 9.72 7.07 17.31
C PHE A 407 10.96 6.35 16.74
N PHE A 408 12.15 6.90 16.96
CA PHE A 408 13.43 6.38 16.48
C PHE A 408 14.24 5.69 17.58
N LEU A 409 13.70 5.54 18.79
CA LEU A 409 14.25 4.66 19.82
C LEU A 409 13.90 3.20 19.53
N THR A 410 14.67 2.27 20.13
CA THR A 410 14.24 0.88 20.26
C THR A 410 13.32 0.72 21.47
N LEU A 411 12.56 -0.36 21.54
CA LEU A 411 11.74 -0.66 22.72
C LEU A 411 12.60 -0.85 23.99
N GLU A 412 13.79 -1.44 23.86
CA GLU A 412 14.74 -1.62 24.96
C GLU A 412 15.23 -0.27 25.50
N GLU A 413 15.63 0.65 24.62
CA GLU A 413 16.06 2.00 25.00
C GLU A 413 14.94 2.79 25.68
N LEU A 414 13.72 2.72 25.15
CA LEU A 414 12.55 3.34 25.77
C LEU A 414 12.31 2.76 27.16
N THR A 415 12.32 1.44 27.28
CA THR A 415 12.08 0.76 28.56
C THR A 415 13.14 1.14 29.60
N SER A 416 14.42 1.03 29.24
CA SER A 416 15.54 1.42 30.12
C SER A 416 15.45 2.87 30.59
N ALA A 417 15.11 3.79 29.64
CA ALA A 417 14.94 5.19 29.99
C ALA A 417 13.77 5.43 30.96
N LEU A 418 12.65 4.76 30.77
CA LEU A 418 11.49 4.86 31.67
C LEU A 418 11.79 4.25 33.06
N ASP A 419 12.63 3.22 33.13
CA ASP A 419 13.08 2.58 34.37
C ASP A 419 14.17 3.40 35.12
N GLY A 420 14.57 4.54 34.56
CA GLY A 420 15.41 5.50 35.25
C GLY A 420 16.79 5.74 34.65
N ASP A 421 17.17 5.04 33.58
CA ASP A 421 18.45 5.28 32.91
C ASP A 421 18.47 6.68 32.25
N PRO A 422 19.40 7.57 32.65
CA PRO A 422 19.48 8.94 32.17
C PRO A 422 20.31 9.07 30.88
N THR A 423 20.80 7.97 30.30
CA THR A 423 21.69 8.02 29.13
C THR A 423 21.05 8.77 27.97
N PRO A 424 21.68 9.84 27.46
CA PRO A 424 21.20 10.57 26.30
C PRO A 424 21.16 9.68 25.06
N ARG A 425 20.07 9.77 24.28
CA ARG A 425 19.81 8.94 23.08
C ARG A 425 19.46 9.76 21.84
N ALA A 426 19.51 11.09 21.93
CA ALA A 426 19.14 11.99 20.84
C ALA A 426 19.96 11.72 19.56
N GLU A 427 21.28 11.60 19.67
CA GLU A 427 22.16 11.32 18.52
C GLU A 427 21.85 9.97 17.86
N ALA A 428 21.62 8.92 18.65
CA ALA A 428 21.26 7.61 18.14
C ALA A 428 19.90 7.64 17.44
N ALA A 429 18.93 8.36 18.00
CA ALA A 429 17.60 8.57 17.38
C ALA A 429 17.71 9.32 16.04
N ASP A 430 18.50 10.39 15.97
CA ASP A 430 18.70 11.16 14.74
C ASP A 430 19.44 10.35 13.66
N SER A 431 20.42 9.55 14.05
CA SER A 431 21.11 8.62 13.14
C SER A 431 20.13 7.61 12.51
N ARG A 432 19.23 7.03 13.34
CA ARG A 432 18.19 6.11 12.86
C ARG A 432 17.14 6.82 12.01
N ARG A 433 16.79 8.06 12.34
CA ARG A 433 15.91 8.89 11.52
C ARG A 433 16.49 9.09 10.13
N ALA A 434 17.77 9.47 10.05
CA ALA A 434 18.46 9.64 8.76
C ALA A 434 18.53 8.32 7.97
N ALA A 435 18.73 7.19 8.63
CA ALA A 435 18.69 5.86 8.01
C ALA A 435 17.28 5.53 7.49
N TRP A 436 16.24 5.77 8.30
CA TRP A 436 14.84 5.55 7.94
C TRP A 436 14.41 6.42 6.74
N GLU A 437 14.81 7.68 6.68
CA GLU A 437 14.53 8.56 5.53
C GLU A 437 15.15 8.03 4.23
N LYS A 438 16.35 7.42 4.31
CA LYS A 438 16.94 6.72 3.17
C LYS A 438 16.15 5.45 2.80
N GLN A 439 15.74 4.66 3.79
CA GLN A 439 14.97 3.43 3.59
C GLN A 439 13.60 3.70 2.95
N ARG A 440 12.94 4.79 3.31
CA ARG A 440 11.65 5.20 2.69
C ARG A 440 11.76 5.44 1.19
N ARG A 441 12.92 5.90 0.72
CA ARG A 441 13.17 6.19 -0.70
C ARG A 441 13.49 4.94 -1.53
N LEU A 442 13.71 3.81 -0.87
CA LEU A 442 13.99 2.55 -1.57
C LEU A 442 12.73 2.04 -2.28
N VAL A 443 12.94 1.42 -3.44
CA VAL A 443 11.93 0.62 -4.13
C VAL A 443 11.99 -0.80 -3.58
N ALA A 444 11.15 -1.11 -2.60
CA ALA A 444 11.13 -2.41 -1.97
C ALA A 444 10.44 -3.43 -2.89
N PRO A 445 11.08 -4.57 -3.20
CA PRO A 445 10.46 -5.62 -3.99
C PRO A 445 9.15 -6.10 -3.37
N LEU A 446 8.14 -6.41 -4.17
CA LEU A 446 6.88 -6.97 -3.67
C LEU A 446 7.06 -8.34 -3.02
N THR A 447 8.10 -9.08 -3.43
CA THR A 447 8.35 -10.45 -2.96
C THR A 447 9.83 -10.71 -2.78
N LEU A 448 10.16 -11.55 -1.77
CA LEU A 448 11.51 -12.06 -1.51
C LEU A 448 11.47 -13.59 -1.43
N GLY A 449 12.58 -14.23 -1.75
CA GLY A 449 12.69 -15.68 -1.77
C GLY A 449 12.12 -16.29 -3.06
N GLN A 450 12.00 -17.63 -3.08
CA GLN A 450 11.49 -18.36 -4.24
C GLN A 450 10.00 -18.65 -4.10
N PRO A 451 9.20 -18.45 -5.16
CA PRO A 451 7.78 -18.79 -5.13
C PRO A 451 7.59 -20.30 -4.92
N PRO A 452 6.54 -20.70 -4.17
CA PRO A 452 6.24 -22.11 -3.97
C PRO A 452 5.95 -22.79 -5.30
N ARG A 453 6.45 -24.01 -5.48
CA ARG A 453 6.27 -24.82 -6.71
C ARG A 453 4.84 -25.37 -6.88
N PHE A 454 3.90 -25.06 -5.98
CA PHE A 454 2.52 -25.52 -6.07
C PHE A 454 1.77 -24.81 -7.21
N ILE A 455 1.54 -25.59 -8.28
CA ILE A 455 0.68 -25.20 -9.40
C ILE A 455 -0.76 -25.17 -8.88
N GLY A 456 -1.31 -24.00 -8.60
CA GLY A 456 -2.73 -23.89 -8.21
C GLY A 456 -3.08 -22.75 -7.26
N ASP A 457 -2.12 -22.08 -6.64
CA ASP A 457 -2.41 -20.95 -5.77
C ASP A 457 -2.82 -19.71 -6.60
N PRO A 458 -4.07 -19.20 -6.44
CA PRO A 458 -4.52 -17.99 -7.12
C PRO A 458 -3.66 -16.75 -6.78
N ILE A 459 -3.11 -16.70 -5.56
CA ILE A 459 -2.23 -15.60 -5.11
C ILE A 459 -0.89 -15.68 -5.83
N ALA A 460 -0.26 -16.86 -5.87
CA ALA A 460 0.98 -17.07 -6.58
C ALA A 460 0.81 -16.81 -8.10
N ARG A 461 -0.34 -17.17 -8.67
CA ARG A 461 -0.68 -16.86 -10.07
C ARG A 461 -0.87 -15.36 -10.32
N ALA A 462 -1.55 -14.64 -9.43
CA ALA A 462 -1.73 -13.20 -9.55
C ALA A 462 -0.40 -12.45 -9.43
N VAL A 463 0.47 -12.87 -8.50
CA VAL A 463 1.83 -12.31 -8.33
C VAL A 463 2.73 -12.66 -9.52
N ASN A 464 2.67 -13.89 -10.05
CA ASN A 464 3.43 -14.28 -11.23
C ASN A 464 2.88 -13.62 -12.50
N ALA A 465 1.59 -13.44 -12.64
CA ALA A 465 1.01 -12.70 -13.77
C ALA A 465 1.50 -11.24 -13.79
N ALA A 466 1.63 -10.62 -12.63
CA ALA A 466 2.23 -9.28 -12.52
C ALA A 466 3.74 -9.26 -12.84
N ARG A 467 4.45 -10.42 -12.72
CA ARG A 467 5.90 -10.53 -13.00
C ARG A 467 6.23 -10.96 -14.43
N THR A 468 5.37 -11.74 -15.08
CA THR A 468 5.64 -12.34 -16.40
C THR A 468 5.25 -11.47 -17.59
N HIS A 469 4.50 -10.40 -17.34
CA HIS A 469 4.31 -9.40 -18.36
C HIS A 469 5.49 -8.44 -18.32
N THR A 470 6.47 -8.67 -19.21
CA THR A 470 7.39 -7.61 -19.64
C THR A 470 6.54 -6.71 -20.53
N PRO A 471 6.11 -5.51 -20.06
CA PRO A 471 5.33 -4.63 -20.92
C PRO A 471 6.20 -4.17 -22.09
N PRO A 472 5.61 -3.78 -23.21
CA PRO A 472 6.30 -2.93 -24.15
C PRO A 472 6.93 -1.77 -23.36
N GLU A 473 8.12 -1.33 -23.73
CA GLU A 473 8.86 -0.24 -23.02
C GLU A 473 8.01 1.03 -22.80
N ALA A 474 6.87 1.15 -23.48
CA ALA A 474 5.97 2.28 -23.52
C ALA A 474 4.72 2.16 -22.62
N ALA A 475 4.52 1.11 -21.79
CA ALA A 475 3.34 0.99 -20.94
C ALA A 475 3.65 0.42 -19.56
N ILE A 476 2.91 0.87 -18.55
CA ILE A 476 2.84 0.26 -17.22
C ILE A 476 1.57 -0.57 -17.17
N ILE A 477 1.67 -1.81 -16.71
CA ILE A 477 0.53 -2.73 -16.61
C ILE A 477 0.22 -3.01 -15.14
N GLY A 478 -1.05 -2.98 -14.79
CA GLY A 478 -1.57 -3.35 -13.48
C GLY A 478 -2.91 -4.05 -13.58
N GLN A 479 -3.62 -4.13 -12.47
CA GLN A 479 -4.98 -4.67 -12.42
C GLN A 479 -6.00 -3.59 -12.77
N PRO A 480 -6.98 -3.86 -13.64
CA PRO A 480 -8.05 -2.94 -13.99
C PRO A 480 -9.00 -2.77 -12.79
N ALA A 481 -8.83 -1.69 -12.06
CA ALA A 481 -9.49 -1.49 -10.77
C ALA A 481 -10.79 -0.68 -10.85
N SER A 482 -10.83 0.34 -11.69
CA SER A 482 -12.01 1.15 -11.97
C SER A 482 -12.01 1.56 -13.43
N ALA A 483 -13.09 1.27 -14.13
CA ALA A 483 -13.19 1.48 -15.58
C ALA A 483 -13.19 2.97 -15.95
N GLY A 484 -12.80 3.24 -17.20
CA GLY A 484 -12.71 4.56 -17.78
C GLY A 484 -11.32 4.83 -18.34
N ARG A 485 -11.20 5.95 -19.06
CA ARG A 485 -9.94 6.41 -19.62
C ARG A 485 -9.80 7.90 -19.36
N ALA A 486 -8.65 8.32 -18.82
CA ALA A 486 -8.36 9.71 -18.58
C ALA A 486 -6.87 10.01 -18.81
N THR A 487 -6.60 11.24 -19.25
CA THR A 487 -5.26 11.75 -19.46
C THR A 487 -5.02 12.94 -18.54
N GLY A 488 -3.88 12.97 -17.88
CA GLY A 488 -3.51 14.04 -16.97
C GLY A 488 -2.04 14.01 -16.57
N PRO A 489 -1.54 15.08 -15.96
CA PRO A 489 -0.19 15.12 -15.43
C PRO A 489 -0.08 14.23 -14.19
N VAL A 490 1.00 13.49 -14.10
CA VAL A 490 1.35 12.66 -12.94
C VAL A 490 1.61 13.53 -11.72
N ARG A 491 1.06 13.12 -10.57
CA ARG A 491 1.45 13.63 -9.26
C ARG A 491 1.73 12.46 -8.34
N ILE A 492 3.02 12.29 -8.00
CA ILE A 492 3.45 11.25 -7.09
C ILE A 492 3.24 11.74 -5.67
N ILE A 493 2.45 10.99 -4.90
CA ILE A 493 2.17 11.29 -3.51
C ILE A 493 2.80 10.22 -2.64
N THR A 494 3.75 10.63 -1.81
CA THR A 494 4.48 9.74 -0.90
C THR A 494 4.09 9.96 0.56
N GLY A 495 3.55 11.14 0.88
CA GLY A 495 3.17 11.51 2.24
C GLY A 495 2.20 12.68 2.29
N PRO A 496 1.79 13.10 3.50
CA PRO A 496 0.87 14.22 3.67
C PRO A 496 1.46 15.56 3.22
N GLU A 497 2.76 15.68 3.21
CA GLU A 497 3.49 16.84 2.72
C GLU A 497 3.22 17.12 1.23
N ASP A 498 2.96 16.08 0.45
CA ASP A 498 2.71 16.19 -0.99
C ASP A 498 1.27 16.59 -1.33
N LEU A 499 0.34 16.46 -0.36
CA LEU A 499 -1.08 16.72 -0.58
C LEU A 499 -1.38 18.16 -1.03
N ALA A 500 -0.58 19.12 -0.56
CA ALA A 500 -0.72 20.53 -0.92
C ALA A 500 -0.41 20.81 -2.41
N HIS A 501 0.42 19.98 -3.03
CA HIS A 501 0.84 20.13 -4.42
C HIS A 501 -0.08 19.40 -5.41
N PHE A 502 -1.07 18.63 -4.92
CA PHE A 502 -2.03 17.91 -5.75
C PHE A 502 -3.10 18.86 -6.29
N THR A 503 -3.23 18.95 -7.60
CA THR A 503 -4.20 19.82 -8.28
C THR A 503 -5.34 19.02 -8.93
N THR A 504 -6.47 19.69 -9.21
CA THR A 504 -7.60 19.05 -9.89
C THR A 504 -7.22 18.68 -11.32
N GLY A 505 -7.43 17.43 -11.70
CA GLY A 505 -7.06 16.88 -13.01
C GLY A 505 -5.72 16.14 -13.02
N ASP A 506 -4.98 16.12 -11.91
CA ASP A 506 -3.77 15.31 -11.79
C ASP A 506 -4.10 13.81 -11.77
N VAL A 507 -3.19 12.99 -12.28
CA VAL A 507 -3.19 11.54 -12.09
C VAL A 507 -2.49 11.23 -10.77
N LEU A 508 -3.25 10.73 -9.80
CA LEU A 508 -2.72 10.32 -8.50
C LEU A 508 -1.87 9.06 -8.65
N VAL A 509 -0.58 9.18 -8.43
CA VAL A 509 0.35 8.04 -8.44
C VAL A 509 0.89 7.84 -7.02
N ALA A 510 0.72 6.63 -6.48
CA ALA A 510 1.13 6.34 -5.11
C ALA A 510 1.56 4.87 -4.95
N ARG A 511 2.29 4.56 -3.88
CA ARG A 511 2.62 3.16 -3.55
C ARG A 511 1.39 2.37 -3.15
N SER A 512 0.55 2.93 -2.31
CA SER A 512 -0.80 2.47 -1.95
C SER A 512 -1.60 3.65 -1.42
N THR A 513 -2.90 3.49 -1.25
CA THR A 513 -3.75 4.52 -0.63
C THR A 513 -4.45 3.97 0.60
N ALA A 514 -4.75 4.84 1.55
CA ALA A 514 -5.48 4.55 2.77
C ALA A 514 -6.67 5.53 2.89
N PRO A 515 -7.61 5.34 3.83
CA PRO A 515 -8.79 6.21 3.98
C PRO A 515 -8.48 7.70 4.08
N ALA A 516 -7.34 8.08 4.65
CA ALA A 516 -6.91 9.49 4.73
C ALA A 516 -6.67 10.15 3.35
N TRP A 517 -6.51 9.38 2.28
CA TRP A 517 -6.26 9.87 0.91
C TRP A 517 -7.53 10.14 0.11
N THR A 518 -8.69 9.76 0.65
CA THR A 518 -9.99 9.91 -0.03
C THR A 518 -10.23 11.32 -0.62
N PRO A 519 -9.84 12.44 0.01
CA PRO A 519 -10.01 13.77 -0.57
C PRO A 519 -9.30 13.99 -1.90
N LEU A 520 -8.20 13.28 -2.18
CA LEU A 520 -7.48 13.40 -3.45
C LEU A 520 -8.28 12.80 -4.61
N PHE A 521 -9.01 11.73 -4.36
CA PHE A 521 -9.81 11.05 -5.39
C PHE A 521 -10.88 11.96 -5.99
N ALA A 522 -11.45 12.87 -5.18
CA ALA A 522 -12.42 13.85 -5.67
C ALA A 522 -11.85 14.83 -6.71
N ARG A 523 -10.53 14.97 -6.76
CA ARG A 523 -9.80 15.91 -7.61
C ARG A 523 -9.00 15.21 -8.70
N ALA A 524 -8.74 13.91 -8.55
CA ALA A 524 -7.92 13.13 -9.46
C ALA A 524 -8.63 12.87 -10.79
N ALA A 525 -7.89 12.96 -11.90
CA ALA A 525 -8.32 12.49 -13.20
C ALA A 525 -8.32 10.96 -13.26
N ALA A 526 -7.32 10.32 -12.64
CA ALA A 526 -7.18 8.87 -12.54
C ALA A 526 -6.30 8.51 -11.33
N VAL A 527 -6.26 7.21 -11.01
CA VAL A 527 -5.42 6.68 -9.91
C VAL A 527 -4.56 5.52 -10.39
N VAL A 528 -3.29 5.54 -10.00
CA VAL A 528 -2.32 4.47 -10.27
C VAL A 528 -1.61 4.11 -8.97
N THR A 529 -1.54 2.83 -8.61
CA THR A 529 -0.82 2.40 -7.41
C THR A 529 0.12 1.23 -7.68
N ASP A 530 1.29 1.24 -7.01
CA ASP A 530 2.26 0.13 -7.08
C ASP A 530 1.70 -1.13 -6.43
N GLY A 531 1.12 -0.97 -5.25
CA GLY A 531 0.45 -2.03 -4.51
C GLY A 531 -1.06 -2.02 -4.71
N GLY A 532 -1.72 -2.99 -4.08
CA GLY A 532 -3.16 -3.09 -4.05
C GLY A 532 -3.72 -4.20 -4.94
N THR A 533 -4.97 -4.52 -4.67
CA THR A 533 -5.78 -5.50 -5.39
C THR A 533 -7.11 -4.85 -5.78
N LEU A 534 -7.96 -5.56 -6.49
CA LEU A 534 -9.30 -5.08 -6.84
C LEU A 534 -10.16 -4.71 -5.61
N ALA A 535 -9.81 -5.21 -4.44
CA ALA A 535 -10.46 -4.89 -3.17
C ALA A 535 -9.65 -3.90 -2.31
N ALA A 536 -8.53 -3.36 -2.80
CA ALA A 536 -7.78 -2.34 -2.09
C ALA A 536 -8.59 -1.03 -1.97
N HIS A 537 -8.24 -0.22 -0.99
CA HIS A 537 -8.88 1.10 -0.78
C HIS A 537 -8.89 1.94 -2.08
N ALA A 538 -7.75 1.99 -2.78
CA ALA A 538 -7.66 2.68 -4.08
C ALA A 538 -8.73 2.26 -5.07
N SER A 539 -8.93 0.95 -5.22
CA SER A 539 -9.89 0.37 -6.16
C SER A 539 -11.33 0.72 -5.80
N LEU A 540 -11.66 0.63 -4.52
CA LEU A 540 -13.01 0.87 -4.04
C LEU A 540 -13.37 2.35 -4.14
N VAL A 541 -12.49 3.23 -3.67
CA VAL A 541 -12.72 4.67 -3.70
C VAL A 541 -12.73 5.20 -5.15
N ALA A 542 -11.83 4.73 -6.01
CA ALA A 542 -11.85 5.12 -7.44
C ALA A 542 -13.19 4.77 -8.11
N ARG A 543 -13.78 3.61 -7.79
CA ARG A 543 -15.12 3.23 -8.25
C ARG A 543 -16.21 4.15 -7.70
N GLU A 544 -16.10 4.50 -6.41
CA GLU A 544 -17.06 5.42 -5.77
C GLU A 544 -16.99 6.82 -6.36
N TYR A 545 -15.82 7.26 -6.81
CA TYR A 545 -15.66 8.54 -7.50
C TYR A 545 -15.86 8.44 -9.03
N GLY A 546 -15.97 7.23 -9.59
CA GLY A 546 -16.15 6.99 -11.02
C GLY A 546 -14.94 7.41 -11.86
N ILE A 547 -13.73 7.36 -11.29
CA ILE A 547 -12.49 7.72 -11.98
C ILE A 547 -11.71 6.45 -12.38
N PRO A 548 -10.99 6.47 -13.51
CA PRO A 548 -10.17 5.34 -13.94
C PRO A 548 -9.12 4.98 -12.89
N ALA A 549 -8.89 3.68 -12.67
CA ALA A 549 -7.85 3.25 -11.75
C ALA A 549 -7.15 1.98 -12.21
N VAL A 550 -5.82 1.97 -12.07
CA VAL A 550 -4.93 0.84 -12.30
C VAL A 550 -4.11 0.60 -11.03
N VAL A 551 -4.25 -0.58 -10.43
CA VAL A 551 -3.58 -0.92 -9.17
C VAL A 551 -2.64 -2.12 -9.32
N GLY A 552 -1.70 -2.29 -8.38
CA GLY A 552 -0.79 -3.44 -8.40
C GLY A 552 0.20 -3.38 -9.56
N THR A 553 0.62 -2.20 -9.98
CA THR A 553 1.60 -2.01 -11.06
C THR A 553 3.02 -2.44 -10.67
N GLY A 554 3.31 -2.47 -9.37
CA GLY A 554 4.60 -2.88 -8.82
C GLY A 554 5.64 -1.76 -8.74
N ASP A 555 5.71 -0.88 -9.74
CA ASP A 555 6.80 0.08 -9.92
C ASP A 555 6.40 1.42 -10.56
N ALA A 556 5.11 1.75 -10.64
CA ALA A 556 4.64 2.98 -11.27
C ALA A 556 5.29 4.23 -10.62
N THR A 557 5.40 4.26 -9.29
CA THR A 557 6.05 5.37 -8.57
C THR A 557 7.54 5.51 -8.88
N ALA A 558 8.19 4.46 -9.38
CA ALA A 558 9.60 4.48 -9.76
C ALA A 558 9.81 4.81 -11.25
N ARG A 559 8.80 4.59 -12.09
CA ARG A 559 8.88 4.77 -13.55
C ARG A 559 8.28 6.08 -14.02
N LEU A 560 7.31 6.61 -13.29
CA LEU A 560 6.65 7.88 -13.60
C LEU A 560 7.32 9.04 -12.84
N HIS A 561 7.16 10.25 -13.37
CA HIS A 561 7.70 11.45 -12.79
C HIS A 561 6.63 12.53 -12.68
N ASP A 562 6.75 13.39 -11.67
CA ASP A 562 5.82 14.52 -11.48
C ASP A 562 5.73 15.40 -12.74
N GLY A 563 4.51 15.76 -13.09
CA GLY A 563 4.21 16.56 -14.27
C GLY A 563 4.22 15.80 -15.60
N GLN A 564 4.66 14.55 -15.64
CA GLN A 564 4.64 13.71 -16.83
C GLN A 564 3.20 13.46 -17.28
N LEU A 565 2.88 13.70 -18.55
CA LEU A 565 1.54 13.45 -19.08
C LEU A 565 1.35 11.96 -19.39
N VAL A 566 0.31 11.37 -18.82
CA VAL A 566 -0.01 9.94 -19.01
C VAL A 566 -1.50 9.74 -19.29
N THR A 567 -1.81 8.67 -20.03
CA THR A 567 -3.16 8.17 -20.21
C THR A 567 -3.35 6.90 -19.41
N VAL A 568 -4.32 6.90 -18.50
CA VAL A 568 -4.70 5.74 -17.67
C VAL A 568 -5.95 5.11 -18.27
N ASP A 569 -5.88 3.83 -18.64
CA ASP A 569 -7.01 3.01 -19.03
C ASP A 569 -7.34 2.01 -17.93
N GLY A 570 -8.30 2.38 -17.09
CA GLY A 570 -8.73 1.56 -15.96
C GLY A 570 -9.56 0.34 -16.35
N GLY A 571 -10.01 0.24 -17.61
CA GLY A 571 -10.67 -0.94 -18.15
C GLY A 571 -9.66 -1.97 -18.66
N ALA A 572 -8.62 -1.51 -19.35
CA ALA A 572 -7.52 -2.35 -19.84
C ALA A 572 -6.47 -2.67 -18.76
N GLY A 573 -6.38 -1.85 -17.71
CA GLY A 573 -5.34 -1.98 -16.69
C GLY A 573 -3.98 -1.48 -17.16
N THR A 574 -3.96 -0.44 -18.03
CA THR A 574 -2.73 0.11 -18.62
C THR A 574 -2.54 1.58 -18.29
N VAL A 575 -1.28 2.00 -18.19
CA VAL A 575 -0.86 3.40 -18.12
C VAL A 575 0.15 3.63 -19.23
N GLU A 576 -0.16 4.53 -20.14
CA GLU A 576 0.64 4.85 -21.32
C GLU A 576 1.13 6.29 -21.24
N TRP A 577 2.34 6.55 -21.76
CA TRP A 577 2.84 7.91 -21.93
C TRP A 577 2.01 8.59 -23.01
N ALA A 578 1.47 9.79 -22.72
CA ALA A 578 0.67 10.58 -23.67
C ALA A 578 1.54 11.44 -24.57
#